data_dcb672d10921fc883eb329806b819d45
#
_entry.id   dcb672d10921fc883eb329806b819d45
#
_cell.length_a   1.000
_cell.length_b   1.000
_cell.length_c   1.000
_cell.angle_alpha   90.00
_cell.angle_beta   90.00
_cell.angle_gamma   90.00
#
_symmetry.space_group_name_H-M   'P 1'
#
loop_
_entity.id
_entity.type
_entity.pdbx_description
1 polymer ?
#
loop_
_entity_poly.entity_id
_entity_poly.type
_entity_poly.pdbx_seq_one_letter_code
_entity_poly.pdbx_strand_id
1 'polypeptide(L)'
;RRRIGIPLVRGGPLDVSRRAPHITHEFVLQEHAMTDQTTLDAIDKAVKANDVVLFMKGTPTFPQCGFSSVVVQVLDYLGVEYVSTNVLEDAAVREGIKAYSQWPTIPQLYVKGEFVGGCDIVKEMFESGELREFFQDKGVEVEAAA
;
A
#
# COMPACT_ATOMS: atom_id res chain seq x y z
N ARG A 1 -38.90 -34.06 -26.33
CA ARG A 1 -38.60 -34.02 -26.20
C ARG A 1 -37.80 -34.08 -25.77
N ARG A 2 -38.00 -34.14 -25.73
CA ARG A 2 -37.60 -34.34 -25.17
C ARG A 2 -36.85 -34.22 -24.53
N ARG A 3 -36.95 -34.23 -24.41
CA ARG A 3 -36.59 -34.07 -23.75
C ARG A 3 -35.81 -33.85 -23.06
N ILE A 4 -36.05 -33.89 -23.03
CA ILE A 4 -35.51 -33.66 -22.45
C ILE A 4 -34.88 -33.36 -21.79
N GLY A 5 -35.16 -33.52 -21.75
CA GLY A 5 -34.88 -33.38 -21.12
C GLY A 5 -34.23 -33.00 -20.45
N ILE A 6 -34.60 -33.09 -20.15
CA ILE A 6 -34.23 -32.72 -19.43
C ILE A 6 -33.39 -32.67 -18.72
N PRO A 7 -33.44 -33.20 -18.77
CA PRO A 7 -32.89 -33.31 -18.00
C PRO A 7 -32.14 -32.96 -17.42
N LEU A 8 -32.77 -32.90 -17.38
CA LEU A 8 -32.40 -32.46 -16.79
C LEU A 8 -31.86 -31.84 -16.15
N VAL A 9 -31.77 -31.95 -16.48
CA VAL A 9 -31.63 -30.93 -15.65
C VAL A 9 -31.69 -31.14 -14.21
N ARG A 10 -32.23 -32.03 -13.76
CA ARG A 10 -32.30 -32.33 -12.45
C ARG A 10 -31.12 -32.38 -11.70
N GLY A 11 -30.13 -32.88 -12.13
CA GLY A 11 -28.85 -32.85 -11.43
C GLY A 11 -28.23 -31.49 -11.39
N GLY A 12 -28.75 -30.63 -12.23
CA GLY A 12 -28.19 -29.30 -12.33
C GLY A 12 -28.15 -28.49 -11.07
N PRO A 13 -29.25 -28.42 -10.34
CA PRO A 13 -29.22 -27.62 -9.13
C PRO A 13 -28.18 -28.03 -8.12
N LEU A 14 -28.03 -29.34 -7.93
CA LEU A 14 -27.07 -29.83 -6.97
C LEU A 14 -25.65 -29.56 -7.42
N ASP A 15 -25.41 -29.79 -8.70
CA ASP A 15 -24.07 -29.55 -9.25
C ASP A 15 -23.67 -28.11 -9.17
N VAL A 16 -24.61 -27.23 -9.45
CA VAL A 16 -24.34 -25.82 -9.45
C VAL A 16 -23.92 -25.35 -8.06
N SER A 17 -24.66 -25.79 -7.06
CA SER A 17 -24.34 -25.31 -5.72
C SER A 17 -23.00 -25.83 -5.23
N ARG A 18 -22.67 -27.04 -5.57
CA ARG A 18 -21.40 -27.59 -5.13
C ARG A 18 -20.22 -26.93 -5.84
N ARG A 19 -20.37 -26.70 -7.13
CA ARG A 19 -19.28 -26.15 -7.90
C ARG A 19 -19.12 -24.65 -7.74
N ALA A 20 -20.22 -23.98 -7.49
CA ALA A 20 -20.18 -22.53 -7.42
C ALA A 20 -19.17 -22.00 -6.41
N PRO A 21 -19.15 -22.48 -5.16
CA PRO A 21 -18.17 -21.97 -4.21
C PRO A 21 -16.73 -22.16 -4.65
N HIS A 22 -16.42 -23.33 -5.19
CA HIS A 22 -15.07 -23.58 -5.66
C HIS A 22 -14.68 -22.69 -6.81
N ILE A 23 -15.53 -22.60 -7.79
CA ILE A 23 -15.25 -21.80 -8.98
C ILE A 23 -15.11 -20.33 -8.58
N THR A 24 -16.02 -19.87 -7.75
CA THR A 24 -16.00 -18.49 -7.32
C THR A 24 -14.72 -18.15 -6.57
N HIS A 25 -14.30 -19.05 -5.71
CA HIS A 25 -13.12 -18.81 -4.90
C HIS A 25 -11.87 -18.70 -5.77
N GLU A 26 -11.68 -19.62 -6.70
CA GLU A 26 -10.53 -19.61 -7.58
C GLU A 26 -10.53 -18.39 -8.49
N PHE A 27 -11.71 -18.04 -8.99
CA PHE A 27 -11.83 -16.90 -9.89
C PHE A 27 -11.48 -15.60 -9.18
N VAL A 28 -11.96 -15.43 -7.95
CA VAL A 28 -11.66 -14.24 -7.16
C VAL A 28 -10.18 -14.13 -6.86
N LEU A 29 -9.53 -15.23 -6.51
CA LEU A 29 -8.10 -15.24 -6.24
C LEU A 29 -7.31 -14.83 -7.48
N GLN A 30 -7.73 -15.31 -8.64
CA GLN A 30 -7.06 -15.00 -9.89
C GLN A 30 -7.20 -13.52 -10.25
N GLU A 31 -8.39 -12.97 -10.05
CA GLU A 31 -8.61 -11.54 -10.31
C GLU A 31 -7.79 -10.69 -9.35
N HIS A 32 -7.75 -11.07 -8.09
CA HIS A 32 -6.96 -10.33 -7.11
C HIS A 32 -5.48 -10.37 -7.45
N ALA A 33 -4.99 -11.53 -7.89
CA ALA A 33 -3.59 -11.65 -8.26
C ALA A 33 -3.24 -10.72 -9.40
N MET A 34 -4.09 -10.61 -10.41
CA MET A 34 -3.86 -9.72 -11.54
C MET A 34 -3.92 -8.26 -11.13
N THR A 35 -4.92 -7.91 -10.35
CA THR A 35 -5.05 -6.55 -9.86
C THR A 35 -3.87 -6.17 -9.00
N ASP A 36 -3.47 -7.08 -8.12
CA ASP A 36 -2.35 -6.84 -7.22
C ASP A 36 -1.07 -6.60 -7.99
N GLN A 37 -0.82 -7.37 -9.05
CA GLN A 37 0.42 -7.21 -9.82
C GLN A 37 0.48 -5.84 -10.49
N THR A 38 -0.62 -5.41 -11.12
CA THR A 38 -0.67 -4.09 -11.74
C THR A 38 -0.46 -2.99 -10.71
N THR A 39 -1.10 -3.12 -9.56
CA THR A 39 -0.97 -2.16 -8.48
C THR A 39 0.45 -2.16 -7.92
N LEU A 40 1.03 -3.33 -7.72
CA LEU A 40 2.38 -3.44 -7.20
C LEU A 40 3.39 -2.81 -8.17
N ASP A 41 3.20 -3.01 -9.46
CA ASP A 41 4.07 -2.40 -10.46
C ASP A 41 3.96 -0.87 -10.43
N ALA A 42 2.76 -0.35 -10.26
CA ALA A 42 2.55 1.10 -10.16
C ALA A 42 3.20 1.66 -8.90
N ILE A 43 3.07 0.96 -7.79
CA ILE A 43 3.70 1.36 -6.53
C ILE A 43 5.22 1.36 -6.68
N ASP A 44 5.77 0.30 -7.25
CA ASP A 44 7.21 0.17 -7.44
C ASP A 44 7.75 1.32 -8.29
N LYS A 45 7.02 1.64 -9.36
CA LYS A 45 7.40 2.74 -10.24
C LYS A 45 7.39 4.06 -9.49
N ALA A 46 6.35 4.33 -8.70
CA ALA A 46 6.25 5.57 -7.94
C ALA A 46 7.37 5.68 -6.92
N VAL A 47 7.64 4.58 -6.22
CA VAL A 47 8.67 4.54 -5.19
C VAL A 47 10.05 4.80 -5.79
N LYS A 48 10.31 4.26 -6.99
CA LYS A 48 11.62 4.40 -7.63
C LYS A 48 11.79 5.71 -8.38
N ALA A 49 10.69 6.34 -8.75
CA ALA A 49 10.73 7.59 -9.51
C ALA A 49 10.99 8.81 -8.62
N ASN A 50 10.82 8.68 -7.32
CA ASN A 50 10.92 9.82 -6.41
C ASN A 50 11.89 9.48 -5.27
N ASP A 51 12.60 10.50 -4.80
CA ASP A 51 13.59 10.29 -3.74
C ASP A 51 12.93 9.92 -2.41
N VAL A 52 11.85 10.59 -2.07
CA VAL A 52 11.13 10.33 -0.82
C VAL A 52 9.65 10.22 -1.12
N VAL A 53 9.06 9.12 -0.72
CA VAL A 53 7.64 8.85 -0.96
C VAL A 53 6.98 8.44 0.35
N LEU A 54 5.84 9.05 0.65
CA LEU A 54 5.08 8.73 1.85
C LEU A 54 3.70 8.24 1.45
N PHE A 55 3.38 7.02 1.83
CA PHE A 55 2.01 6.49 1.70
C PHE A 55 1.32 6.74 3.03
N MET A 56 0.22 7.49 2.99
CA MET A 56 -0.43 7.95 4.21
C MET A 56 -1.94 7.94 4.06
N LYS A 57 -2.63 8.06 5.18
CA LYS A 57 -4.07 8.23 5.19
C LYS A 57 -4.37 9.72 5.25
N GLY A 58 -4.97 10.23 4.18
CA GLY A 58 -5.21 11.65 3.99
C GLY A 58 -4.09 12.32 3.23
N THR A 59 -3.97 13.62 3.39
CA THR A 59 -2.95 14.43 2.72
C THR A 59 -2.09 15.12 3.76
N PRO A 60 -0.91 15.64 3.37
CA PRO A 60 -0.07 16.35 4.34
C PRO A 60 -0.77 17.54 5.01
N THR A 61 -1.66 18.22 4.29
CA THR A 61 -2.43 19.32 4.88
C THR A 61 -3.61 18.85 5.72
N PHE A 62 -4.15 17.67 5.41
CA PHE A 62 -5.29 17.09 6.13
C PHE A 62 -5.08 15.62 6.40
N PRO A 63 -4.15 15.27 7.31
CA PRO A 63 -3.96 13.85 7.66
C PRO A 63 -5.23 13.30 8.30
N GLN A 64 -5.62 12.10 7.89
CA GLN A 64 -6.82 11.44 8.42
C GLN A 64 -6.48 10.38 9.47
N CYS A 65 -5.25 10.37 9.94
CA CYS A 65 -4.77 9.38 10.88
C CYS A 65 -3.66 10.01 11.71
N GLY A 66 -3.72 9.83 13.04
CA GLY A 66 -2.71 10.41 13.92
C GLY A 66 -1.31 9.92 13.60
N PHE A 67 -1.17 8.66 13.21
CA PHE A 67 0.15 8.12 12.87
C PHE A 67 0.69 8.76 11.59
N SER A 68 -0.17 8.99 10.59
CA SER A 68 0.24 9.69 9.38
C SER A 68 0.63 11.14 9.69
N SER A 69 -0.10 11.77 10.59
CA SER A 69 0.19 13.14 10.99
C SER A 69 1.58 13.27 11.61
N VAL A 70 1.97 12.29 12.44
CA VAL A 70 3.29 12.32 13.06
C VAL A 70 4.39 12.26 12.02
N VAL A 71 4.27 11.39 11.02
CA VAL A 71 5.29 11.27 9.99
C VAL A 71 5.39 12.55 9.18
N VAL A 72 4.24 13.14 8.83
CA VAL A 72 4.24 14.43 8.12
C VAL A 72 4.96 15.49 8.93
N GLN A 73 4.68 15.58 10.23
CA GLN A 73 5.33 16.56 11.08
C GLN A 73 6.84 16.37 11.14
N VAL A 74 7.28 15.13 11.20
CA VAL A 74 8.71 14.81 11.22
C VAL A 74 9.38 15.24 9.93
N LEU A 75 8.77 14.90 8.78
CA LEU A 75 9.36 15.27 7.49
C LEU A 75 9.35 16.78 7.29
N ASP A 76 8.30 17.45 7.73
CA ASP A 76 8.22 18.92 7.64
C ASP A 76 9.27 19.56 8.54
N TYR A 77 9.46 19.04 9.72
CA TYR A 77 10.46 19.55 10.65
C TYR A 77 11.88 19.45 10.07
N LEU A 78 12.15 18.33 9.40
CA LEU A 78 13.45 18.10 8.77
C LEU A 78 13.61 18.88 7.46
N GLY A 79 12.53 19.45 6.95
CA GLY A 79 12.58 20.20 5.69
C GLY A 79 12.81 19.32 4.49
N VAL A 80 12.41 18.05 4.58
CA VAL A 80 12.57 17.09 3.49
C VAL A 80 11.44 17.26 2.48
N GLU A 81 11.79 17.31 1.21
CA GLU A 81 10.81 17.29 0.14
C GLU A 81 10.38 15.86 -0.13
N TYR A 82 9.08 15.63 -0.24
CA TYR A 82 8.57 14.29 -0.46
C TYR A 82 7.29 14.33 -1.27
N VAL A 83 6.98 13.21 -1.90
CA VAL A 83 5.72 12.99 -2.61
C VAL A 83 4.84 12.14 -1.72
N SER A 84 3.59 12.50 -1.57
CA SER A 84 2.67 11.72 -0.75
C SER A 84 1.58 11.09 -1.60
N THR A 85 1.11 9.94 -1.15
CA THR A 85 -0.01 9.24 -1.76
C THR A 85 -1.06 8.98 -0.70
N ASN A 86 -2.29 9.45 -0.96
CA ASN A 86 -3.41 9.23 -0.05
C ASN A 86 -4.05 7.90 -0.35
N VAL A 87 -3.77 6.91 0.49
CA VAL A 87 -4.27 5.55 0.27
C VAL A 87 -5.77 5.42 0.51
N LEU A 88 -6.41 6.45 1.07
CA LEU A 88 -7.85 6.40 1.26
C LEU A 88 -8.61 6.63 -0.04
N GLU A 89 -7.95 7.17 -1.06
CA GLU A 89 -8.57 7.43 -2.35
C GLU A 89 -8.55 6.21 -3.27
N ASP A 90 -7.77 5.20 -2.93
CA ASP A 90 -7.63 4.02 -3.79
C ASP A 90 -7.42 2.77 -2.93
N ALA A 91 -8.46 1.97 -2.83
CA ALA A 91 -8.41 0.76 -2.01
C ALA A 91 -7.37 -0.24 -2.50
N ALA A 92 -7.14 -0.28 -3.81
CA ALA A 92 -6.13 -1.19 -4.37
C ALA A 92 -4.73 -0.78 -3.92
N VAL A 93 -4.44 0.52 -3.93
CA VAL A 93 -3.15 1.02 -3.45
C VAL A 93 -3.01 0.78 -1.95
N ARG A 94 -4.09 0.97 -1.21
CA ARG A 94 -4.07 0.77 0.23
C ARG A 94 -3.67 -0.67 0.59
N GLU A 95 -4.26 -1.65 -0.09
CA GLU A 95 -3.90 -3.04 0.15
C GLU A 95 -2.57 -3.40 -0.52
N GLY A 96 -2.34 -2.85 -1.69
CA GLY A 96 -1.11 -3.13 -2.43
C GLY A 96 0.15 -2.69 -1.73
N ILE A 97 0.13 -1.53 -1.07
CA ILE A 97 1.32 -1.05 -0.39
C ILE A 97 1.71 -1.96 0.78
N LYS A 98 0.72 -2.55 1.44
CA LYS A 98 1.00 -3.50 2.51
C LYS A 98 1.64 -4.77 1.97
N ALA A 99 1.16 -5.24 0.83
CA ALA A 99 1.74 -6.41 0.18
C ALA A 99 3.14 -6.11 -0.36
N TYR A 100 3.31 -4.93 -0.95
CA TYR A 100 4.58 -4.52 -1.52
C TYR A 100 5.69 -4.49 -0.47
N SER A 101 5.40 -3.92 0.70
CA SER A 101 6.38 -3.79 1.78
C SER A 101 6.40 -5.00 2.70
N GLN A 102 5.37 -5.84 2.63
CA GLN A 102 5.11 -6.89 3.61
C GLN A 102 5.01 -6.32 5.02
N TRP A 103 4.45 -5.13 5.12
CA TRP A 103 4.25 -4.41 6.37
C TRP A 103 2.78 -4.06 6.49
N PRO A 104 2.13 -4.39 7.61
CA PRO A 104 0.67 -4.38 7.68
C PRO A 104 0.02 -3.01 7.91
N THR A 105 0.79 -1.99 8.22
CA THR A 105 0.20 -0.72 8.63
C THR A 105 0.64 0.44 7.76
N ILE A 106 -0.13 1.53 7.82
CA ILE A 106 0.12 2.78 7.14
C ILE A 106 0.16 3.85 8.24
N PRO A 107 1.06 4.80 8.19
CA PRO A 107 1.87 5.26 7.03
C PRO A 107 3.11 4.41 6.77
N GLN A 108 3.64 4.57 5.55
CA GLN A 108 4.89 3.91 5.15
C GLN A 108 5.76 4.90 4.41
N LEU A 109 7.01 4.98 4.81
CA LEU A 109 7.98 5.92 4.24
C LEU A 109 9.01 5.16 3.41
N TYR A 110 9.28 5.66 2.21
CA TYR A 110 10.28 5.12 1.30
C TYR A 110 11.28 6.21 0.96
N VAL A 111 12.56 5.86 0.94
CA VAL A 111 13.64 6.78 0.58
C VAL A 111 14.53 6.10 -0.43
N LYS A 112 14.68 6.72 -1.60
CA LYS A 112 15.51 6.18 -2.70
C LYS A 112 15.14 4.73 -3.04
N GLY A 113 13.84 4.43 -3.02
CA GLY A 113 13.34 3.11 -3.35
C GLY A 113 13.37 2.11 -2.20
N GLU A 114 13.85 2.52 -1.05
CA GLU A 114 14.02 1.62 0.09
C GLU A 114 12.96 1.89 1.15
N PHE A 115 12.33 0.84 1.65
CA PHE A 115 11.35 0.98 2.72
C PHE A 115 12.06 1.31 4.04
N VAL A 116 11.69 2.44 4.63
CA VAL A 116 12.26 2.86 5.91
C VAL A 116 11.46 2.31 7.07
N GLY A 117 10.14 2.47 7.02
CA GLY A 117 9.30 1.98 8.09
C GLY A 117 8.01 2.77 8.21
N GLY A 118 7.27 2.46 9.26
CA GLY A 118 6.04 3.16 9.58
C GLY A 118 6.27 4.24 10.62
N CYS A 119 5.17 4.65 11.27
CA CYS A 119 5.20 5.76 12.22
C CYS A 119 6.19 5.52 13.36
N ASP A 120 6.16 4.33 13.97
CA ASP A 120 6.99 4.06 15.13
C ASP A 120 8.48 4.11 14.78
N ILE A 121 8.85 3.50 13.65
CA ILE A 121 10.24 3.48 13.21
C ILE A 121 10.72 4.89 12.88
N VAL A 122 9.91 5.64 12.11
CA VAL A 122 10.27 7.00 11.72
C VAL A 122 10.43 7.89 12.95
N LYS A 123 9.51 7.77 13.90
CA LYS A 123 9.56 8.57 15.11
C LYS A 123 10.82 8.24 15.93
N GLU A 124 11.08 6.95 16.08
CA GLU A 124 12.25 6.51 16.84
C GLU A 124 13.55 7.00 16.21
N MET A 125 13.66 6.85 14.90
CA MET A 125 14.86 7.33 14.18
C MET A 125 14.99 8.84 14.26
N PHE A 126 13.85 9.55 14.25
CA PHE A 126 13.87 11.00 14.39
C PHE A 126 14.37 11.41 15.77
N GLU A 127 13.88 10.77 16.82
CA GLU A 127 14.24 11.12 18.18
C GLU A 127 15.71 10.81 18.49
N SER A 128 16.26 9.77 17.88
CA SER A 128 17.65 9.40 18.07
C SER A 128 18.63 10.20 17.20
N GLY A 129 18.09 10.91 16.19
CA GLY A 129 18.93 11.62 15.23
C GLY A 129 19.30 10.77 14.02
N GLU A 130 18.99 9.47 14.06
CA GLU A 130 19.35 8.57 12.96
C GLU A 130 18.66 8.92 11.65
N LEU A 131 17.44 9.48 11.74
CA LEU A 131 16.69 9.78 10.52
C LEU A 131 17.37 10.86 9.70
N ARG A 132 17.89 11.88 10.37
CA ARG A 132 18.62 12.95 9.69
C ARG A 132 19.86 12.41 9.01
N GLU A 133 20.61 11.58 9.73
CA GLU A 133 21.81 10.96 9.17
C GLU A 133 21.46 10.05 7.98
N PHE A 134 20.37 9.32 8.12
CA PHE A 134 19.91 8.43 7.05
C PHE A 134 19.61 9.21 5.77
N PHE A 135 18.89 10.32 5.89
CA PHE A 135 18.61 11.16 4.74
C PHE A 135 19.88 11.69 4.11
N GLN A 136 20.80 12.17 4.95
CA GLN A 136 22.08 12.71 4.46
C GLN A 136 22.88 11.64 3.73
N ASP A 137 22.95 10.44 4.29
CA ASP A 137 23.67 9.33 3.68
C ASP A 137 23.04 8.94 2.32
N LYS A 138 21.74 9.11 2.18
CA LYS A 138 21.05 8.83 0.93
C LYS A 138 21.10 9.99 -0.06
N GLY A 139 21.72 11.08 0.32
CA GLY A 139 21.81 12.24 -0.56
C GLY A 139 20.53 13.07 -0.62
N VAL A 140 19.66 12.94 0.37
CA VAL A 140 18.44 13.71 0.45
C VAL A 140 18.72 14.94 1.32
N GLU A 141 18.33 16.11 0.80
CA GLU A 141 18.56 17.35 1.54
C GLU A 141 17.67 17.42 2.76
N VAL A 142 18.27 17.82 3.88
CA VAL A 142 17.54 18.11 5.11
C VAL A 142 17.95 19.49 5.55
N GLU A 143 17.03 20.20 6.20
CA GLU A 143 17.35 21.53 6.72
C GLU A 143 18.32 21.41 7.89
N ALA A 144 19.14 22.42 8.06
CA ALA A 144 20.05 22.47 9.18
C ALA A 144 19.27 22.43 10.49
N ALA A 145 19.82 21.75 11.47
CA ALA A 145 19.19 21.70 12.78
C ALA A 145 19.14 23.11 13.36
N ALA A 146 17.96 23.46 13.88
CA ALA A 146 17.78 24.80 14.44
C ALA A 146 18.53 24.93 15.77
#